data_7398430aaea5a1ccbbf857091920d5e1
#
_entry.id   7398430aaea5a1ccbbf857091920d5e1
#
_cell.length_a   1.000
_cell.length_b   1.000
_cell.length_c   1.000
_cell.angle_alpha   90.00
_cell.angle_beta   90.00
_cell.angle_gamma   90.00
#
_symmetry.space_group_name_H-M   'P 1'
#
loop_
_entity.id
_entity.type
_entity.pdbx_description
1 polymer ?
#
loop_
_entity_poly.entity_id
_entity_poly.type
_entity_poly.pdbx_seq_one_letter_code
_entity_poly.pdbx_strand_id
1 'polypeptide(L)'
;MRKSLFFAILIALFAFSSCSRYKYEQVDGDPSKTRIYTLDNGLKVYLSVNDEQPRIQTFIAVKVGGKNDPAQTTGLAHYFEHLMFKGTEQFGTTDYAAEKPMLDEIERLFEVYRNTTDEEERTAIYSTIDSISYEASKLAIPNEYDKLMSVIGASGTNAFTSTDMTVYTEDIPSNQIENWAIIESDRFRNPVIRLFHTELETIYEEKNMSLTNDSRKVYEAMNAALFPNHPYGKQTVLGTQEHLKNPSITNVKNYHKTYYVPNNMAICMAGDFNPDEVIRIIDKYFGNMQPNPDLPKMEFEPEQPITEPIVRTVYGLESENISIGWRLPGADDKSNDIAQMAGFILSNGTAGLIDLDLLQDQKILTGDGYASILPDYGSFQLFGKPKQGQSLDEVKDLLMAEVTSSARENSTTVSSRLPSTT
;
A
#
# COMPACT_ATOMS: atom_id res chain seq x y z
N MET A 1 -30.73 -16.59 58.30
CA MET A 1 -29.35 -16.20 57.98
C MET A 1 -28.62 -17.01 56.90
N ARG A 2 -28.86 -18.31 56.71
CA ARG A 2 -28.19 -19.12 55.65
C ARG A 2 -28.65 -18.84 54.20
N LYS A 3 -29.89 -18.37 53.97
CA LYS A 3 -30.39 -18.08 52.61
C LYS A 3 -29.90 -16.72 52.06
N SER A 4 -29.61 -15.75 52.93
CA SER A 4 -29.09 -14.42 52.54
C SER A 4 -27.61 -14.47 52.14
N LEU A 5 -26.86 -15.42 52.70
CA LEU A 5 -25.42 -15.58 52.37
C LEU A 5 -25.23 -16.21 50.95
N PHE A 6 -26.16 -17.13 50.58
CA PHE A 6 -26.12 -17.76 49.27
C PHE A 6 -26.48 -16.79 48.12
N PHE A 7 -27.39 -15.82 48.39
CA PHE A 7 -27.74 -14.77 47.42
C PHE A 7 -26.62 -13.71 47.24
N ALA A 8 -25.90 -13.39 48.33
CA ALA A 8 -24.76 -12.49 48.23
C ALA A 8 -23.56 -13.09 47.50
N ILE A 9 -23.35 -14.41 47.62
CA ILE A 9 -22.29 -15.14 46.88
C ILE A 9 -22.67 -15.27 45.40
N LEU A 10 -23.93 -15.47 45.04
CA LEU A 10 -24.41 -15.49 43.66
C LEU A 10 -24.29 -14.15 42.96
N ILE A 11 -24.55 -13.03 43.66
CA ILE A 11 -24.37 -11.66 43.14
C ILE A 11 -22.89 -11.34 42.99
N ALA A 12 -22.02 -11.80 43.91
CA ALA A 12 -20.58 -11.63 43.77
C ALA A 12 -19.96 -12.43 42.59
N LEU A 13 -20.56 -13.59 42.24
CA LEU A 13 -20.14 -14.39 41.08
C LEU A 13 -20.58 -13.78 39.72
N PHE A 14 -21.63 -12.97 39.69
CA PHE A 14 -22.05 -12.21 38.52
C PHE A 14 -21.30 -10.86 38.35
N ALA A 15 -20.63 -10.36 39.41
CA ALA A 15 -19.83 -9.13 39.33
C ALA A 15 -18.41 -9.34 38.78
N PHE A 16 -17.97 -10.57 38.54
CA PHE A 16 -16.76 -10.93 37.81
C PHE A 16 -17.02 -11.20 36.33
N SER A 17 -18.05 -10.62 35.72
CA SER A 17 -18.05 -10.40 34.29
C SER A 17 -16.86 -9.47 34.01
N SER A 18 -15.77 -10.06 33.58
CA SER A 18 -14.56 -9.38 33.12
C SER A 18 -14.97 -8.24 32.20
N CYS A 19 -15.01 -7.01 32.75
CA CYS A 19 -15.11 -5.82 31.95
C CYS A 19 -13.75 -5.74 31.22
N SER A 20 -13.65 -6.38 30.07
CA SER A 20 -12.47 -6.26 29.21
C SER A 20 -12.24 -4.78 29.02
N ARG A 21 -11.06 -4.27 29.40
CA ARG A 21 -10.65 -2.87 29.20
C ARG A 21 -10.77 -2.50 27.72
N TYR A 22 -10.57 -3.48 26.84
CA TYR A 22 -10.61 -3.31 25.39
C TYR A 22 -11.91 -3.88 24.85
N LYS A 23 -12.71 -3.02 24.22
CA LYS A 23 -13.90 -3.41 23.46
C LYS A 23 -13.50 -3.65 22.01
N TYR A 24 -14.16 -4.61 21.37
CA TYR A 24 -13.95 -4.90 19.95
C TYR A 24 -15.30 -5.04 19.24
N GLU A 25 -15.24 -4.83 17.94
CA GLU A 25 -16.32 -5.10 16.98
C GLU A 25 -15.98 -6.37 16.20
N GLN A 26 -17.00 -7.05 15.71
CA GLN A 26 -16.89 -8.16 14.76
C GLN A 26 -17.93 -7.99 13.65
N VAL A 27 -17.58 -8.39 12.45
CA VAL A 27 -18.51 -8.38 11.31
C VAL A 27 -19.29 -9.70 11.30
N ASP A 28 -20.61 -9.63 11.27
CA ASP A 28 -21.46 -10.81 11.19
C ASP A 28 -21.17 -11.59 9.90
N GLY A 29 -20.95 -12.90 10.04
CA GLY A 29 -20.63 -13.78 8.90
C GLY A 29 -19.15 -13.75 8.47
N ASP A 30 -18.29 -13.00 9.13
CA ASP A 30 -16.83 -13.07 8.89
C ASP A 30 -16.27 -14.46 9.28
N PRO A 31 -15.79 -15.27 8.31
CA PRO A 31 -15.27 -16.60 8.60
C PRO A 31 -14.00 -16.57 9.44
N SER A 32 -13.22 -15.51 9.38
CA SER A 32 -11.99 -15.32 10.15
C SER A 32 -12.24 -14.86 11.58
N LYS A 33 -13.50 -14.46 11.90
CA LYS A 33 -13.91 -13.97 13.22
C LYS A 33 -13.00 -12.86 13.75
N THR A 34 -12.55 -11.99 12.87
CA THR A 34 -11.62 -10.90 13.18
C THR A 34 -12.18 -10.00 14.27
N ARG A 35 -11.40 -9.76 15.32
CA ARG A 35 -11.70 -8.75 16.34
C ARG A 35 -11.11 -7.40 15.92
N ILE A 36 -11.95 -6.38 15.85
CA ILE A 36 -11.56 -5.02 15.43
C ILE A 36 -11.58 -4.13 16.67
N TYR A 37 -10.41 -3.69 17.09
CA TYR A 37 -10.23 -2.76 18.21
C TYR A 37 -9.94 -1.36 17.69
N THR A 38 -10.35 -0.36 18.47
CA THR A 38 -9.90 1.04 18.28
C THR A 38 -9.32 1.52 19.59
N LEU A 39 -8.04 1.86 19.62
CA LEU A 39 -7.37 2.41 20.79
C LEU A 39 -7.77 3.87 21.02
N ASP A 40 -7.50 4.39 22.22
CA ASP A 40 -7.86 5.76 22.62
C ASP A 40 -7.21 6.84 21.71
N ASN A 41 -6.06 6.52 21.11
CA ASN A 41 -5.38 7.40 20.15
C ASN A 41 -5.86 7.24 18.69
N GLY A 42 -6.89 6.42 18.46
CA GLY A 42 -7.48 6.20 17.15
C GLY A 42 -6.85 5.08 16.31
N LEU A 43 -5.79 4.42 16.81
CA LEU A 43 -5.18 3.28 16.10
C LEU A 43 -6.16 2.11 16.01
N LYS A 44 -6.38 1.59 14.81
CA LYS A 44 -7.18 0.40 14.59
C LYS A 44 -6.32 -0.85 14.64
N VAL A 45 -6.82 -1.89 15.31
CA VAL A 45 -6.11 -3.17 15.41
C VAL A 45 -7.06 -4.31 15.05
N TYR A 46 -6.69 -5.05 14.02
CA TYR A 46 -7.43 -6.20 13.48
C TYR A 46 -6.72 -7.48 13.88
N LEU A 47 -7.39 -8.34 14.65
CA LEU A 47 -6.82 -9.58 15.18
C LEU A 47 -7.64 -10.78 14.73
N SER A 48 -7.04 -11.63 13.89
CA SER A 48 -7.62 -12.87 13.37
C SER A 48 -6.79 -14.07 13.86
N VAL A 49 -7.40 -14.97 14.63
CA VAL A 49 -6.70 -16.13 15.21
C VAL A 49 -6.70 -17.29 14.23
N ASN A 50 -5.51 -17.82 13.94
CA ASN A 50 -5.29 -19.08 13.24
C ASN A 50 -4.10 -19.81 13.90
N ASP A 51 -4.35 -20.92 14.56
CA ASP A 51 -3.39 -21.70 15.37
C ASP A 51 -2.78 -22.90 14.61
N GLU A 52 -2.91 -22.96 13.29
CA GLU A 52 -2.33 -24.02 12.48
C GLU A 52 -0.79 -24.03 12.50
N GLN A 53 -0.18 -22.87 12.67
CA GLN A 53 1.27 -22.69 12.75
C GLN A 53 1.63 -21.70 13.86
N PRO A 54 2.74 -21.91 14.62
CA PRO A 54 3.16 -21.03 15.70
C PRO A 54 3.81 -19.72 15.16
N ARG A 55 3.15 -19.05 14.24
CA ARG A 55 3.61 -17.83 13.59
C ARG A 55 2.46 -16.81 13.47
N ILE A 56 2.83 -15.57 13.27
CA ILE A 56 1.91 -14.44 13.12
C ILE A 56 2.34 -13.62 11.90
N GLN A 57 1.47 -13.53 10.92
CA GLN A 57 1.61 -12.56 9.84
C GLN A 57 1.15 -11.19 10.34
N THR A 58 2.00 -10.19 10.21
CA THR A 58 1.75 -8.82 10.65
C THR A 58 1.70 -7.88 9.45
N PHE A 59 0.82 -6.87 9.53
CA PHE A 59 0.78 -5.74 8.62
C PHE A 59 0.59 -4.46 9.43
N ILE A 60 1.42 -3.45 9.18
CA ILE A 60 1.16 -2.08 9.62
C ILE A 60 0.84 -1.26 8.37
N ALA A 61 -0.43 -0.89 8.23
CA ALA A 61 -0.92 -0.11 7.11
C ALA A 61 -1.08 1.35 7.50
N VAL A 62 -0.56 2.24 6.68
CA VAL A 62 -0.75 3.70 6.78
C VAL A 62 -1.61 4.14 5.60
N LYS A 63 -2.71 4.85 5.87
CA LYS A 63 -3.64 5.33 4.84
C LYS A 63 -3.06 6.56 4.14
N VAL A 64 -1.95 6.35 3.45
CA VAL A 64 -1.23 7.36 2.68
C VAL A 64 -0.38 6.69 1.61
N GLY A 65 -0.39 7.23 0.40
CA GLY A 65 0.35 6.68 -0.74
C GLY A 65 0.67 7.75 -1.77
N GLY A 66 1.03 7.33 -2.98
CA GLY A 66 1.47 8.24 -4.03
C GLY A 66 0.50 9.36 -4.39
N LYS A 67 -0.83 9.17 -4.19
CA LYS A 67 -1.81 10.24 -4.40
C LYS A 67 -1.66 11.41 -3.45
N ASN A 68 -1.07 11.18 -2.28
CA ASN A 68 -0.90 12.19 -1.23
C ASN A 68 0.41 12.97 -1.35
N ASP A 69 1.25 12.61 -2.31
CA ASP A 69 2.50 13.32 -2.55
C ASP A 69 2.23 14.79 -2.94
N PRO A 70 3.03 15.74 -2.45
CA PRO A 70 2.96 17.09 -2.96
C PRO A 70 3.24 17.10 -4.48
N ALA A 71 2.45 17.88 -5.24
CA ALA A 71 2.52 17.89 -6.70
C ALA A 71 3.92 18.25 -7.26
N GLN A 72 4.76 18.92 -6.45
CA GLN A 72 6.13 19.31 -6.80
C GLN A 72 7.22 18.35 -6.31
N THR A 73 6.83 17.27 -5.58
CA THR A 73 7.76 16.28 -5.03
C THR A 73 7.10 14.89 -5.02
N THR A 74 6.63 14.44 -6.20
CA THR A 74 6.03 13.12 -6.35
C THR A 74 7.07 12.01 -6.21
N GLY A 75 6.64 10.82 -5.76
CA GLY A 75 7.51 9.71 -5.39
C GLY A 75 7.91 9.73 -3.90
N LEU A 76 7.39 10.70 -3.14
CA LEU A 76 7.73 10.90 -1.74
C LEU A 76 7.28 9.74 -0.85
N ALA A 77 6.06 9.23 -1.06
CA ALA A 77 5.51 8.10 -0.34
C ALA A 77 6.41 6.86 -0.43
N HIS A 78 6.81 6.50 -1.65
CA HIS A 78 7.69 5.37 -1.92
C HIS A 78 9.09 5.60 -1.38
N TYR A 79 9.62 6.81 -1.55
CA TYR A 79 10.93 7.15 -1.00
C TYR A 79 10.94 7.05 0.54
N PHE A 80 9.89 7.53 1.19
CA PHE A 80 9.80 7.43 2.64
C PHE A 80 9.66 5.97 3.11
N GLU A 81 9.00 5.11 2.35
CA GLU A 81 8.97 3.67 2.61
C GLU A 81 10.38 3.11 2.76
N HIS A 82 11.29 3.37 1.81
CA HIS A 82 12.69 2.94 1.86
C HIS A 82 13.43 3.51 3.08
N LEU A 83 13.18 4.78 3.41
CA LEU A 83 13.84 5.44 4.54
C LEU A 83 13.42 4.85 5.89
N MET A 84 12.22 4.27 5.98
CA MET A 84 11.75 3.59 7.19
C MET A 84 12.59 2.37 7.58
N PHE A 85 13.39 1.80 6.68
CA PHE A 85 14.31 0.70 6.97
C PHE A 85 15.69 1.15 7.48
N LYS A 86 15.93 2.46 7.59
CA LYS A 86 17.26 2.99 7.96
C LYS A 86 17.45 3.16 9.46
N GLY A 87 16.45 2.82 10.26
CA GLY A 87 16.52 2.80 11.72
C GLY A 87 16.05 4.08 12.40
N THR A 88 16.35 4.15 13.69
CA THR A 88 15.91 5.20 14.60
C THR A 88 17.11 5.83 15.34
N GLU A 89 16.83 6.56 16.41
CA GLU A 89 17.89 7.01 17.34
C GLU A 89 18.50 5.85 18.13
N GLN A 90 17.78 4.70 18.24
CA GLN A 90 18.17 3.55 19.07
C GLN A 90 18.92 2.47 18.28
N PHE A 91 18.69 2.37 16.97
CA PHE A 91 19.34 1.41 16.09
C PHE A 91 19.55 2.02 14.68
N GLY A 92 20.46 1.43 13.89
CA GLY A 92 20.85 1.93 12.58
C GLY A 92 22.06 2.88 12.64
N THR A 93 22.63 3.11 13.83
CA THR A 93 23.80 3.96 14.02
C THR A 93 24.67 3.47 15.19
N THR A 94 25.97 3.72 15.13
CA THR A 94 26.91 3.47 16.23
C THR A 94 26.93 4.60 17.25
N ASP A 95 26.60 5.85 16.85
CA ASP A 95 26.58 7.02 17.70
C ASP A 95 25.66 8.11 17.09
N TYR A 96 24.40 8.13 17.52
CA TYR A 96 23.41 9.10 17.05
C TYR A 96 23.77 10.54 17.43
N ALA A 97 24.39 10.76 18.61
CA ALA A 97 24.75 12.09 19.05
C ALA A 97 25.83 12.74 18.14
N ALA A 98 26.75 11.93 17.64
CA ALA A 98 27.75 12.36 16.65
C ALA A 98 27.16 12.45 15.23
N GLU A 99 26.21 11.59 14.87
CA GLU A 99 25.57 11.56 13.55
C GLU A 99 24.60 12.73 13.32
N LYS A 100 23.78 13.05 14.31
CA LYS A 100 22.70 14.06 14.22
C LYS A 100 23.12 15.41 13.64
N PRO A 101 24.21 16.07 14.07
CA PRO A 101 24.61 17.36 13.49
C PRO A 101 24.90 17.28 12.00
N MET A 102 25.41 16.16 11.51
CA MET A 102 25.66 15.94 10.07
C MET A 102 24.36 15.77 9.32
N LEU A 103 23.40 15.00 9.86
CA LEU A 103 22.08 14.83 9.25
C LEU A 103 21.30 16.15 9.19
N ASP A 104 21.37 16.97 10.23
CA ASP A 104 20.74 18.30 10.25
C ASP A 104 21.37 19.26 9.20
N GLU A 105 22.69 19.19 9.00
CA GLU A 105 23.37 20.00 7.97
C GLU A 105 23.07 19.48 6.55
N ILE A 106 22.98 18.17 6.34
CA ILE A 106 22.55 17.57 5.06
C ILE A 106 21.14 18.06 4.70
N GLU A 107 20.20 18.03 5.65
CA GLU A 107 18.83 18.53 5.44
C GLU A 107 18.85 20.01 5.03
N ARG A 108 19.58 20.85 5.77
CA ARG A 108 19.70 22.27 5.47
C ARG A 108 20.27 22.52 4.07
N LEU A 109 21.29 21.78 3.68
CA LEU A 109 21.93 21.90 2.37
C LEU A 109 21.03 21.45 1.22
N PHE A 110 20.22 20.38 1.40
CA PHE A 110 19.24 19.99 0.39
C PHE A 110 18.19 21.08 0.17
N GLU A 111 17.74 21.78 1.21
CA GLU A 111 16.81 22.90 1.05
C GLU A 111 17.45 24.11 0.34
N VAL A 112 18.75 24.38 0.56
CA VAL A 112 19.49 25.39 -0.21
C VAL A 112 19.64 24.95 -1.67
N TYR A 113 20.05 23.70 -1.91
CA TYR A 113 20.19 23.10 -3.24
C TYR A 113 18.94 23.25 -4.08
N ARG A 114 17.76 22.96 -3.50
CA ARG A 114 16.47 23.05 -4.19
C ARG A 114 16.13 24.47 -4.64
N ASN A 115 16.53 25.47 -3.89
CA ASN A 115 16.22 26.87 -4.14
C ASN A 115 17.29 27.59 -4.95
N THR A 116 18.41 26.94 -5.23
CA THR A 116 19.50 27.48 -6.05
C THR A 116 19.27 27.13 -7.51
N THR A 117 19.35 28.10 -8.40
CA THR A 117 19.17 27.95 -9.85
C THR A 117 20.47 28.00 -10.65
N ASP A 118 21.53 28.51 -10.05
CA ASP A 118 22.87 28.53 -10.65
C ASP A 118 23.52 27.15 -10.61
N GLU A 119 23.91 26.61 -11.75
CA GLU A 119 24.42 25.25 -11.90
C GLU A 119 25.80 25.04 -11.25
N GLU A 120 26.67 26.05 -11.23
CA GLU A 120 27.98 25.95 -10.57
C GLU A 120 27.79 25.91 -9.06
N GLU A 121 26.93 26.77 -8.53
CA GLU A 121 26.59 26.81 -7.11
C GLU A 121 25.88 25.50 -6.69
N ARG A 122 24.90 25.00 -7.47
CA ARG A 122 24.26 23.69 -7.21
C ARG A 122 25.26 22.57 -7.13
N THR A 123 26.19 22.50 -8.07
CA THR A 123 27.26 21.49 -8.10
C THR A 123 28.14 21.58 -6.85
N ALA A 124 28.49 22.76 -6.41
CA ALA A 124 29.31 22.97 -5.20
C ALA A 124 28.55 22.53 -3.92
N ILE A 125 27.23 22.88 -3.82
CA ILE A 125 26.38 22.45 -2.70
C ILE A 125 26.27 20.93 -2.69
N TYR A 126 26.02 20.30 -3.83
CA TYR A 126 25.87 18.86 -3.93
C TYR A 126 27.15 18.12 -3.54
N SER A 127 28.32 18.61 -3.97
CA SER A 127 29.63 18.08 -3.54
C SER A 127 29.83 18.17 -2.02
N THR A 128 29.29 19.22 -1.39
CA THR A 128 29.33 19.37 0.07
C THR A 128 28.40 18.39 0.75
N ILE A 129 27.17 18.20 0.23
CA ILE A 129 26.22 17.19 0.70
C ILE A 129 26.85 15.80 0.62
N ASP A 130 27.45 15.44 -0.50
CA ASP A 130 28.11 14.15 -0.70
C ASP A 130 29.21 13.90 0.34
N SER A 131 30.06 14.89 0.55
CA SER A 131 31.17 14.83 1.53
C SER A 131 30.64 14.59 2.96
N ILE A 132 29.60 15.34 3.40
CA ILE A 132 29.03 15.18 4.75
C ILE A 132 28.28 13.86 4.85
N SER A 133 27.56 13.45 3.80
CA SER A 133 26.85 12.17 3.74
C SER A 133 27.81 10.99 3.87
N TYR A 134 28.99 11.08 3.25
CA TYR A 134 30.04 10.08 3.40
C TYR A 134 30.57 10.01 4.84
N GLU A 135 30.79 11.14 5.52
CA GLU A 135 31.20 11.10 6.94
C GLU A 135 30.10 10.55 7.84
N ALA A 136 28.83 10.94 7.63
CA ALA A 136 27.70 10.40 8.38
C ALA A 136 27.52 8.89 8.15
N SER A 137 27.75 8.39 6.94
CA SER A 137 27.60 6.96 6.61
C SER A 137 28.57 6.06 7.38
N LYS A 138 29.70 6.58 7.88
CA LYS A 138 30.65 5.83 8.72
C LYS A 138 30.06 5.48 10.10
N LEU A 139 29.07 6.23 10.55
CA LEU A 139 28.35 5.97 11.80
C LEU A 139 27.13 5.07 11.58
N ALA A 140 26.59 5.03 10.37
CA ALA A 140 25.45 4.20 10.05
C ALA A 140 25.77 2.68 10.14
N ILE A 141 24.83 1.90 10.64
CA ILE A 141 24.87 0.43 10.61
C ILE A 141 23.89 -0.04 9.53
N PRO A 142 24.36 -0.34 8.31
CA PRO A 142 23.47 -0.75 7.24
C PRO A 142 22.70 -2.03 7.59
N ASN A 143 21.40 -2.05 7.25
CA ASN A 143 20.51 -3.20 7.43
C ASN A 143 20.43 -3.71 8.90
N GLU A 144 20.63 -2.83 9.89
CA GLU A 144 20.50 -3.25 11.30
C GLU A 144 19.06 -3.63 11.64
N TYR A 145 18.07 -2.95 11.05
CA TYR A 145 16.65 -3.32 11.17
C TYR A 145 16.43 -4.77 10.72
N ASP A 146 16.91 -5.16 9.53
CA ASP A 146 16.76 -6.51 9.01
C ASP A 146 17.45 -7.55 9.91
N LYS A 147 18.60 -7.17 10.51
CA LYS A 147 19.29 -8.01 11.48
C LYS A 147 18.49 -8.21 12.76
N LEU A 148 17.86 -7.13 13.28
CA LEU A 148 17.01 -7.20 14.46
C LEU A 148 15.79 -8.09 14.19
N MET A 149 15.13 -7.93 13.04
CA MET A 149 14.01 -8.77 12.62
C MET A 149 14.44 -10.24 12.46
N SER A 150 15.59 -10.48 11.86
CA SER A 150 16.15 -11.85 11.74
C SER A 150 16.45 -12.49 13.09
N VAL A 151 16.96 -11.73 14.06
CA VAL A 151 17.27 -12.23 15.43
C VAL A 151 16.00 -12.68 16.16
N ILE A 152 14.88 -12.00 15.96
CA ILE A 152 13.58 -12.45 16.52
C ILE A 152 12.92 -13.55 15.68
N GLY A 153 13.57 -14.00 14.59
CA GLY A 153 13.06 -15.07 13.73
C GLY A 153 11.98 -14.63 12.74
N ALA A 154 11.92 -13.36 12.42
CA ALA A 154 11.05 -12.83 11.38
C ALA A 154 11.49 -13.32 10.00
N SER A 155 10.54 -13.46 9.10
CA SER A 155 10.73 -13.76 7.69
C SER A 155 9.77 -12.92 6.84
N GLY A 156 10.06 -12.78 5.55
CA GLY A 156 9.20 -12.00 4.66
C GLY A 156 9.11 -10.52 5.02
N THR A 157 10.08 -9.98 5.77
CA THR A 157 10.18 -8.56 6.07
C THR A 157 10.22 -7.76 4.78
N ASN A 158 9.19 -6.95 4.55
CA ASN A 158 9.03 -6.17 3.32
C ASN A 158 8.10 -4.97 3.54
N ALA A 159 7.97 -4.14 2.51
CA ALA A 159 6.95 -3.11 2.44
C ALA A 159 6.51 -2.90 1.00
N PHE A 160 5.39 -2.20 0.81
CA PHE A 160 4.95 -1.74 -0.49
C PHE A 160 4.16 -0.44 -0.37
N THR A 161 4.32 0.42 -1.36
CA THR A 161 3.55 1.65 -1.52
C THR A 161 2.63 1.54 -2.73
N SER A 162 1.37 1.87 -2.52
CA SER A 162 0.37 2.03 -3.58
C SER A 162 -0.03 3.51 -3.74
N THR A 163 -1.05 3.76 -4.54
CA THR A 163 -1.61 5.11 -4.67
C THR A 163 -2.27 5.61 -3.38
N ASP A 164 -2.83 4.70 -2.55
CA ASP A 164 -3.69 5.03 -1.41
C ASP A 164 -3.11 4.65 -0.06
N MET A 165 -2.16 3.74 -0.01
CA MET A 165 -1.60 3.21 1.24
C MET A 165 -0.15 2.79 1.09
N THR A 166 0.55 2.81 2.23
CA THR A 166 1.87 2.20 2.43
C THR A 166 1.73 1.14 3.51
N VAL A 167 2.24 -0.05 3.27
CA VAL A 167 2.09 -1.21 4.16
C VAL A 167 3.45 -1.84 4.42
N TYR A 168 3.71 -2.15 5.69
CA TYR A 168 4.89 -2.87 6.17
C TYR A 168 4.45 -4.22 6.69
N THR A 169 5.19 -5.29 6.36
CA THR A 169 4.77 -6.66 6.63
C THR A 169 5.91 -7.54 7.08
N GLU A 170 5.64 -8.40 8.06
CA GLU A 170 6.54 -9.43 8.56
C GLU A 170 5.74 -10.67 8.97
N ASP A 171 6.38 -11.83 8.89
CA ASP A 171 5.93 -13.07 9.48
C ASP A 171 6.85 -13.39 10.66
N ILE A 172 6.33 -13.36 11.89
CA ILE A 172 7.09 -13.53 13.13
C ILE A 172 6.67 -14.79 13.89
N PRO A 173 7.58 -15.42 14.68
CA PRO A 173 7.18 -16.45 15.64
C PRO A 173 6.20 -15.90 16.68
N SER A 174 5.20 -16.70 17.08
CA SER A 174 4.13 -16.30 18.02
C SER A 174 4.64 -15.75 19.36
N ASN A 175 5.78 -16.23 19.83
CA ASN A 175 6.40 -15.79 21.09
C ASN A 175 7.24 -14.52 20.97
N GLN A 176 7.31 -13.88 19.80
CA GLN A 176 8.13 -12.68 19.54
C GLN A 176 7.33 -11.40 19.38
N ILE A 177 6.02 -11.43 19.58
CA ILE A 177 5.14 -10.28 19.35
C ILE A 177 5.54 -9.05 20.18
N GLU A 178 6.03 -9.22 21.41
CA GLU A 178 6.46 -8.09 22.22
C GLU A 178 7.77 -7.48 21.69
N ASN A 179 8.73 -8.30 21.27
CA ASN A 179 9.97 -7.82 20.64
C ASN A 179 9.68 -7.10 19.31
N TRP A 180 8.78 -7.65 18.50
CA TRP A 180 8.30 -7.00 17.31
C TRP A 180 7.66 -5.63 17.63
N ALA A 181 6.79 -5.57 18.62
CA ALA A 181 6.11 -4.33 19.01
C ALA A 181 7.09 -3.25 19.53
N ILE A 182 8.18 -3.65 20.19
CA ILE A 182 9.25 -2.73 20.64
C ILE A 182 9.93 -2.10 19.41
N ILE A 183 10.37 -2.93 18.46
CA ILE A 183 11.10 -2.47 17.27
C ILE A 183 10.20 -1.60 16.40
N GLU A 184 9.00 -2.09 16.06
CA GLU A 184 8.08 -1.39 15.18
C GLU A 184 7.56 -0.08 15.77
N SER A 185 7.19 -0.07 17.05
CA SER A 185 6.69 1.17 17.66
C SER A 185 7.73 2.27 17.72
N ASP A 186 9.01 1.94 17.85
CA ASP A 186 10.10 2.92 17.79
C ASP A 186 10.32 3.40 16.34
N ARG A 187 10.35 2.46 15.38
CA ARG A 187 10.49 2.76 13.95
C ARG A 187 9.38 3.70 13.44
N PHE A 188 8.13 3.44 13.80
CA PHE A 188 7.01 4.26 13.37
C PHE A 188 6.93 5.62 14.09
N ARG A 189 7.48 5.73 15.31
CA ARG A 189 7.46 6.97 16.10
C ARG A 189 8.64 7.88 15.82
N ASN A 190 9.83 7.30 15.69
CA ASN A 190 11.11 8.02 15.70
C ASN A 190 12.03 7.65 14.52
N PRO A 191 11.54 7.56 13.28
CA PRO A 191 12.42 7.23 12.17
C PRO A 191 13.47 8.33 11.99
N VAL A 192 14.71 7.92 11.76
CA VAL A 192 15.81 8.84 11.44
C VAL A 192 16.10 8.77 9.94
N ILE A 193 16.02 9.92 9.28
CA ILE A 193 16.33 10.04 7.84
C ILE A 193 17.83 9.98 7.65
N ARG A 194 18.31 8.76 7.42
CA ARG A 194 19.72 8.38 7.33
C ARG A 194 19.99 7.76 5.96
N LEU A 195 21.21 7.88 5.44
CA LEU A 195 21.59 7.38 4.12
C LEU A 195 20.70 7.91 2.97
N PHE A 196 20.15 9.11 3.15
CA PHE A 196 19.20 9.72 2.22
C PHE A 196 19.76 9.79 0.79
N HIS A 197 20.99 10.20 0.64
CA HIS A 197 21.65 10.32 -0.66
C HIS A 197 21.74 8.95 -1.38
N THR A 198 22.20 7.92 -0.67
CA THR A 198 22.33 6.56 -1.23
C THR A 198 20.98 5.97 -1.62
N GLU A 199 19.94 6.16 -0.80
CA GLU A 199 18.61 5.70 -1.12
C GLU A 199 18.00 6.47 -2.31
N LEU A 200 18.33 7.74 -2.45
CA LEU A 200 17.92 8.52 -3.62
C LEU A 200 18.40 7.91 -4.92
N GLU A 201 19.66 7.46 -4.96
CA GLU A 201 20.22 6.76 -6.12
C GLU A 201 19.46 5.46 -6.42
N THR A 202 19.16 4.67 -5.39
CA THR A 202 18.36 3.43 -5.53
C THR A 202 16.99 3.71 -6.12
N ILE A 203 16.23 4.66 -5.56
CA ILE A 203 14.91 5.06 -6.05
C ILE A 203 14.97 5.59 -7.49
N TYR A 204 16.01 6.36 -7.81
CA TYR A 204 16.19 6.87 -9.16
C TYR A 204 16.45 5.75 -10.17
N GLU A 205 17.22 4.73 -9.81
CA GLU A 205 17.44 3.55 -10.66
C GLU A 205 16.16 2.70 -10.78
N GLU A 206 15.39 2.54 -9.73
CA GLU A 206 14.08 1.87 -9.81
C GLU A 206 13.12 2.62 -10.75
N LYS A 207 13.12 3.96 -10.70
CA LYS A 207 12.36 4.76 -11.66
C LYS A 207 12.85 4.53 -13.09
N ASN A 208 14.16 4.51 -13.32
CA ASN A 208 14.75 4.23 -14.64
C ASN A 208 14.33 2.84 -15.15
N MET A 209 14.42 1.82 -14.29
CA MET A 209 13.95 0.46 -14.62
C MET A 209 12.45 0.44 -14.96
N SER A 210 11.64 1.19 -14.25
CA SER A 210 10.19 1.27 -14.51
C SER A 210 9.87 1.83 -15.91
N LEU A 211 10.71 2.71 -16.45
CA LEU A 211 10.55 3.30 -17.78
C LEU A 211 10.79 2.28 -18.91
N THR A 212 11.43 1.15 -18.63
CA THR A 212 11.61 0.05 -19.59
C THR A 212 10.48 -0.99 -19.54
N ASN A 213 9.57 -0.90 -18.56
CA ASN A 213 8.44 -1.81 -18.43
C ASN A 213 7.25 -1.31 -19.24
N ASP A 214 6.92 -2.00 -20.32
CA ASP A 214 5.87 -1.59 -21.23
C ASP A 214 4.47 -1.66 -20.61
N SER A 215 4.19 -2.68 -19.81
CA SER A 215 2.91 -2.81 -19.09
C SER A 215 2.68 -1.63 -18.14
N ARG A 216 3.74 -1.16 -17.48
CA ARG A 216 3.67 0.03 -16.63
C ARG A 216 3.38 1.30 -17.41
N LYS A 217 4.05 1.49 -18.57
CA LYS A 217 3.79 2.62 -19.46
C LYS A 217 2.32 2.64 -19.93
N VAL A 218 1.77 1.49 -20.29
CA VAL A 218 0.35 1.33 -20.68
C VAL A 218 -0.57 1.68 -19.51
N TYR A 219 -0.28 1.17 -18.32
CA TYR A 219 -1.04 1.48 -17.09
C TYR A 219 -1.04 2.99 -16.79
N GLU A 220 0.13 3.64 -16.83
CA GLU A 220 0.24 5.10 -16.60
C GLU A 220 -0.51 5.89 -17.68
N ALA A 221 -0.41 5.51 -18.96
CA ALA A 221 -1.13 6.15 -20.06
C ALA A 221 -2.65 5.98 -19.95
N MET A 222 -3.12 4.80 -19.51
CA MET A 222 -4.54 4.54 -19.27
C MET A 222 -5.06 5.37 -18.09
N ASN A 223 -4.36 5.39 -16.97
CA ASN A 223 -4.76 6.19 -15.82
C ASN A 223 -4.79 7.69 -16.14
N ALA A 224 -3.82 8.19 -16.89
CA ALA A 224 -3.82 9.58 -17.34
C ALA A 224 -5.02 9.92 -18.26
N ALA A 225 -5.53 8.94 -19.01
CA ALA A 225 -6.73 9.11 -19.83
C ALA A 225 -8.02 8.98 -19.02
N LEU A 226 -8.06 8.03 -18.07
CA LEU A 226 -9.23 7.81 -17.23
C LEU A 226 -9.40 8.89 -16.14
N PHE A 227 -8.31 9.42 -15.57
CA PHE A 227 -8.32 10.30 -14.40
C PHE A 227 -7.51 11.59 -14.63
N PRO A 228 -7.82 12.41 -15.66
CA PRO A 228 -7.02 13.59 -16.01
C PRO A 228 -7.00 14.68 -14.93
N ASN A 229 -7.97 14.73 -14.02
CA ASN A 229 -8.06 15.70 -12.93
C ASN A 229 -7.59 15.14 -11.59
N HIS A 230 -7.72 13.82 -11.41
CA HIS A 230 -7.41 13.15 -10.15
C HIS A 230 -5.93 12.76 -10.05
N PRO A 231 -5.34 12.69 -8.84
CA PRO A 231 -3.97 12.20 -8.63
C PRO A 231 -3.69 10.82 -9.23
N TYR A 232 -4.67 9.93 -9.34
CA TYR A 232 -4.49 8.61 -9.96
C TYR A 232 -3.98 8.67 -11.41
N GLY A 233 -4.30 9.74 -12.14
CA GLY A 233 -3.82 9.94 -13.49
C GLY A 233 -2.67 10.96 -13.61
N LYS A 234 -2.45 11.79 -12.58
CA LYS A 234 -1.43 12.85 -12.59
C LYS A 234 -0.13 12.46 -11.92
N GLN A 235 -0.19 11.54 -10.95
CA GLN A 235 0.94 11.17 -10.12
C GLN A 235 1.19 9.66 -10.20
N THR A 236 2.46 9.27 -10.25
CA THR A 236 2.85 7.87 -10.15
C THR A 236 3.52 7.63 -8.80
N VAL A 237 3.39 6.43 -8.26
CA VAL A 237 3.99 6.06 -6.97
C VAL A 237 5.50 6.27 -6.95
N LEU A 238 6.17 6.03 -8.08
CA LEU A 238 7.61 6.26 -8.22
C LEU A 238 7.98 7.73 -8.52
N GLY A 239 6.99 8.61 -8.68
CA GLY A 239 7.22 10.00 -9.02
C GLY A 239 7.82 10.23 -10.41
N THR A 240 8.38 11.42 -10.61
CA THR A 240 9.09 11.80 -11.85
C THR A 240 10.59 11.88 -11.62
N GLN A 241 11.38 11.66 -12.68
CA GLN A 241 12.83 11.83 -12.60
C GLN A 241 13.25 13.25 -12.18
N GLU A 242 12.47 14.26 -12.60
CA GLU A 242 12.71 15.67 -12.25
C GLU A 242 12.53 15.89 -10.73
N HIS A 243 11.45 15.37 -10.15
CA HIS A 243 11.20 15.50 -8.71
C HIS A 243 12.24 14.75 -7.87
N LEU A 244 12.65 13.57 -8.32
CA LEU A 244 13.70 12.77 -7.66
C LEU A 244 15.07 13.46 -7.72
N LYS A 245 15.36 14.27 -8.74
CA LYS A 245 16.59 15.08 -8.82
C LYS A 245 16.58 16.32 -7.91
N ASN A 246 15.43 16.65 -7.33
CA ASN A 246 15.27 17.82 -6.48
C ASN A 246 14.57 17.47 -5.14
N PRO A 247 15.13 16.52 -4.37
CA PRO A 247 14.47 15.97 -3.18
C PRO A 247 14.46 16.97 -2.02
N SER A 248 13.57 16.72 -1.04
CA SER A 248 13.45 17.50 0.19
C SER A 248 13.33 16.58 1.40
N ILE A 249 14.33 16.62 2.28
CA ILE A 249 14.28 15.93 3.57
C ILE A 249 13.21 16.54 4.48
N THR A 250 13.03 17.85 4.42
CA THR A 250 11.98 18.56 5.15
C THR A 250 10.58 18.08 4.76
N ASN A 251 10.32 17.87 3.45
CA ASN A 251 9.06 17.30 2.98
C ASN A 251 8.87 15.86 3.47
N VAL A 252 9.93 15.05 3.47
CA VAL A 252 9.91 13.68 4.03
C VAL A 252 9.52 13.68 5.50
N LYS A 253 10.15 14.52 6.33
CA LYS A 253 9.84 14.66 7.76
C LYS A 253 8.40 15.17 7.99
N ASN A 254 7.96 16.14 7.20
CA ASN A 254 6.59 16.65 7.26
C ASN A 254 5.57 15.57 6.86
N TYR A 255 5.89 14.76 5.86
CA TYR A 255 5.05 13.65 5.43
C TYR A 255 4.86 12.62 6.54
N HIS A 256 5.95 12.19 7.20
CA HIS A 256 5.89 11.33 8.38
C HIS A 256 5.01 11.94 9.47
N LYS A 257 5.33 13.16 9.89
CA LYS A 257 4.60 13.86 10.97
C LYS A 257 3.11 14.02 10.68
N THR A 258 2.74 14.16 9.41
CA THR A 258 1.35 14.38 8.99
C THR A 258 0.56 13.09 8.95
N TYR A 259 1.13 12.02 8.36
CA TYR A 259 0.38 10.83 7.97
C TYR A 259 0.70 9.57 8.77
N TYR A 260 1.91 9.44 9.36
CA TYR A 260 2.32 8.27 10.15
C TYR A 260 1.89 8.43 11.61
N VAL A 261 0.60 8.59 11.79
CA VAL A 261 -0.06 8.88 13.06
C VAL A 261 -1.14 7.84 13.34
N PRO A 262 -1.41 7.49 14.61
CA PRO A 262 -2.23 6.34 14.95
C PRO A 262 -3.65 6.39 14.38
N ASN A 263 -4.27 7.57 14.31
CA ASN A 263 -5.61 7.74 13.72
C ASN A 263 -5.63 7.68 12.17
N ASN A 264 -4.47 7.44 11.53
CA ASN A 264 -4.32 7.18 10.10
C ASN A 264 -3.67 5.82 9.81
N MET A 265 -3.53 4.97 10.85
CA MET A 265 -2.84 3.69 10.78
C MET A 265 -3.75 2.54 11.22
N ALA A 266 -3.42 1.35 10.75
CA ALA A 266 -4.00 0.11 11.23
C ALA A 266 -2.91 -0.95 11.39
N ILE A 267 -3.02 -1.77 12.46
CA ILE A 267 -2.23 -2.98 12.65
C ILE A 267 -3.15 -4.17 12.40
N CYS A 268 -2.77 -5.04 11.46
CA CYS A 268 -3.50 -6.27 11.16
C CYS A 268 -2.60 -7.46 11.48
N MET A 269 -3.12 -8.42 12.24
CA MET A 269 -2.39 -9.62 12.61
C MET A 269 -3.26 -10.86 12.41
N ALA A 270 -2.68 -11.88 11.78
CA ALA A 270 -3.29 -13.18 11.62
C ALA A 270 -2.31 -14.28 12.04
N GLY A 271 -2.72 -15.22 12.89
CA GLY A 271 -1.87 -16.31 13.35
C GLY A 271 -2.20 -16.82 14.73
N ASP A 272 -1.21 -17.51 15.33
CA ASP A 272 -1.34 -18.18 16.63
C ASP A 272 -1.05 -17.20 17.78
N PHE A 273 -2.09 -16.64 18.38
CA PHE A 273 -1.97 -15.75 19.54
C PHE A 273 -3.27 -15.64 20.34
N ASN A 274 -3.15 -15.13 21.56
CA ASN A 274 -4.28 -14.73 22.38
C ASN A 274 -4.61 -13.25 22.10
N PRO A 275 -5.78 -12.91 21.51
CA PRO A 275 -6.12 -11.52 21.17
C PRO A 275 -6.15 -10.56 22.37
N ASP A 276 -6.54 -11.05 23.57
CA ASP A 276 -6.62 -10.23 24.77
C ASP A 276 -5.22 -9.91 25.34
N GLU A 277 -4.21 -10.69 25.00
CA GLU A 277 -2.81 -10.43 25.32
C GLU A 277 -2.20 -9.48 24.29
N VAL A 278 -2.41 -9.77 23.00
CA VAL A 278 -1.89 -8.98 21.89
C VAL A 278 -2.35 -7.53 21.96
N ILE A 279 -3.66 -7.29 22.20
CA ILE A 279 -4.15 -5.91 22.27
C ILE A 279 -3.50 -5.13 23.41
N ARG A 280 -3.16 -5.79 24.55
CA ARG A 280 -2.43 -5.13 25.65
C ARG A 280 -1.00 -4.78 25.26
N ILE A 281 -0.33 -5.64 24.48
CA ILE A 281 1.02 -5.38 23.99
C ILE A 281 0.98 -4.20 23.01
N ILE A 282 0.04 -4.21 22.06
CA ILE A 282 -0.10 -3.12 21.08
C ILE A 282 -0.39 -1.78 21.80
N ASP A 283 -1.33 -1.74 22.76
CA ASP A 283 -1.63 -0.52 23.51
C ASP A 283 -0.42 -0.04 24.33
N LYS A 284 0.34 -0.96 24.92
CA LYS A 284 1.55 -0.63 25.69
C LYS A 284 2.59 0.12 24.86
N TYR A 285 2.82 -0.29 23.61
CA TYR A 285 3.89 0.23 22.78
C TYR A 285 3.45 1.29 21.77
N PHE A 286 2.23 1.19 21.24
CA PHE A 286 1.69 2.14 20.25
C PHE A 286 0.69 3.13 20.84
N GLY A 287 0.10 2.84 22.03
CA GLY A 287 -0.97 3.65 22.61
C GLY A 287 -0.57 5.07 22.99
N ASN A 288 0.73 5.34 23.16
CA ASN A 288 1.25 6.68 23.47
C ASN A 288 1.59 7.53 22.22
N MET A 289 1.46 6.99 21.01
CA MET A 289 1.61 7.77 19.79
C MET A 289 0.52 8.84 19.72
N GLN A 290 0.92 10.05 19.30
CA GLN A 290 -0.01 11.18 19.24
C GLN A 290 -0.79 11.17 17.94
N PRO A 291 -2.13 11.26 17.96
CA PRO A 291 -2.94 11.38 16.77
C PRO A 291 -2.78 12.78 16.15
N ASN A 292 -3.04 12.86 14.85
CA ASN A 292 -3.17 14.14 14.14
C ASN A 292 -4.67 14.43 13.93
N PRO A 293 -5.28 15.37 14.69
CA PRO A 293 -6.68 15.73 14.49
C PRO A 293 -6.93 16.47 13.17
N ASP A 294 -5.88 17.06 12.59
CA ASP A 294 -5.92 17.88 11.37
C ASP A 294 -5.38 17.10 10.16
N LEU A 295 -5.69 15.80 10.05
CA LEU A 295 -5.35 15.02 8.87
C LEU A 295 -5.89 15.70 7.61
N PRO A 296 -5.04 15.98 6.59
CA PRO A 296 -5.47 16.60 5.37
C PRO A 296 -6.54 15.75 4.66
N LYS A 297 -7.66 16.38 4.32
CA LYS A 297 -8.63 15.78 3.40
C LYS A 297 -8.25 16.20 2.00
N MET A 298 -8.07 15.22 1.14
CA MET A 298 -7.84 15.50 -0.26
C MET A 298 -9.14 15.95 -0.92
N GLU A 299 -9.07 17.08 -1.60
CA GLU A 299 -10.14 17.58 -2.44
C GLU A 299 -9.63 17.64 -3.89
N PHE A 300 -10.42 17.18 -4.82
CA PHE A 300 -10.10 17.19 -6.25
C PHE A 300 -11.35 17.47 -7.08
N GLU A 301 -11.14 18.08 -8.24
CA GLU A 301 -12.21 18.29 -9.20
C GLU A 301 -12.76 16.95 -9.69
N PRO A 302 -14.09 16.75 -9.65
CA PRO A 302 -14.69 15.52 -10.15
C PRO A 302 -14.35 15.28 -11.62
N GLU A 303 -14.11 14.03 -11.94
CA GLU A 303 -13.84 13.64 -13.32
C GLU A 303 -15.10 13.79 -14.19
N GLN A 304 -14.96 14.46 -15.35
CA GLN A 304 -16.05 14.60 -16.30
C GLN A 304 -16.32 13.28 -17.03
N PRO A 305 -17.58 12.98 -17.43
CA PRO A 305 -17.88 11.79 -18.22
C PRO A 305 -17.04 11.70 -19.50
N ILE A 306 -16.53 10.51 -19.81
CA ILE A 306 -15.87 10.23 -21.09
C ILE A 306 -16.95 9.90 -22.10
N THR A 307 -17.19 10.80 -23.05
CA THR A 307 -18.27 10.68 -24.06
C THR A 307 -17.79 10.07 -25.38
N GLU A 308 -16.48 10.10 -25.63
CA GLU A 308 -15.84 9.57 -26.84
C GLU A 308 -14.62 8.76 -26.45
N PRO A 309 -14.26 7.70 -27.20
CA PRO A 309 -13.07 6.91 -26.95
C PRO A 309 -11.79 7.76 -26.99
N ILE A 310 -10.97 7.66 -25.95
CA ILE A 310 -9.65 8.28 -25.89
C ILE A 310 -8.60 7.22 -26.29
N VAL A 311 -8.00 7.38 -27.45
CA VAL A 311 -6.99 6.43 -27.95
C VAL A 311 -5.60 6.96 -27.64
N ARG A 312 -4.75 6.07 -27.10
CA ARG A 312 -3.33 6.32 -26.85
C ARG A 312 -2.51 5.17 -27.42
N THR A 313 -1.38 5.50 -28.03
CA THR A 313 -0.41 4.52 -28.49
C THR A 313 0.83 4.62 -27.64
N VAL A 314 1.22 3.50 -27.03
CA VAL A 314 2.43 3.36 -26.22
C VAL A 314 3.42 2.49 -26.98
N TYR A 315 4.64 2.99 -27.14
CA TYR A 315 5.70 2.23 -27.83
C TYR A 315 6.59 1.54 -26.80
N GLY A 316 6.92 0.28 -27.09
CA GLY A 316 7.73 -0.57 -26.22
C GLY A 316 8.44 -1.67 -26.97
N LEU A 317 9.03 -2.59 -26.24
CA LEU A 317 9.81 -3.72 -26.74
C LEU A 317 9.00 -5.02 -26.74
N GLU A 318 7.89 -5.06 -26.02
CA GLU A 318 7.01 -6.24 -25.99
C GLU A 318 6.16 -6.35 -27.25
N SER A 319 5.61 -7.56 -27.48
CA SER A 319 4.65 -7.78 -28.57
C SER A 319 3.41 -6.92 -28.38
N GLU A 320 2.81 -6.54 -29.52
CA GLU A 320 1.59 -5.72 -29.55
C GLU A 320 0.51 -6.26 -28.62
N ASN A 321 -0.18 -5.36 -27.96
CA ASN A 321 -1.34 -5.68 -27.11
C ASN A 321 -2.31 -4.50 -27.09
N ILE A 322 -3.54 -4.76 -26.67
CA ILE A 322 -4.56 -3.74 -26.49
C ILE A 322 -5.09 -3.81 -25.05
N SER A 323 -5.25 -2.64 -24.45
CA SER A 323 -5.96 -2.47 -23.19
C SER A 323 -7.12 -1.49 -23.37
N ILE A 324 -8.32 -1.86 -22.91
CA ILE A 324 -9.53 -1.06 -23.01
C ILE A 324 -10.01 -0.80 -21.58
N GLY A 325 -10.26 0.47 -21.24
CA GLY A 325 -10.62 0.85 -19.85
C GLY A 325 -11.86 1.72 -19.79
N TRP A 326 -12.67 1.50 -18.76
CA TRP A 326 -13.79 2.35 -18.36
C TRP A 326 -13.60 2.80 -16.93
N ARG A 327 -13.93 4.06 -16.66
CA ARG A 327 -13.92 4.59 -15.28
C ARG A 327 -15.09 4.04 -14.50
N LEU A 328 -14.82 3.64 -13.26
CA LEU A 328 -15.81 3.26 -12.25
C LEU A 328 -15.79 4.26 -11.09
N PRO A 329 -16.87 4.33 -10.31
CA PRO A 329 -16.88 5.10 -9.07
C PRO A 329 -15.92 4.51 -8.03
N GLY A 330 -15.71 5.23 -6.92
CA GLY A 330 -14.90 4.77 -5.79
C GLY A 330 -15.51 3.60 -5.02
N ALA A 331 -14.73 3.01 -4.13
CA ALA A 331 -15.01 1.76 -3.44
C ALA A 331 -16.36 1.72 -2.67
N ASP A 332 -16.87 2.88 -2.25
CA ASP A 332 -18.12 2.96 -1.49
C ASP A 332 -19.40 2.75 -2.36
N ASP A 333 -19.26 2.77 -3.69
CA ASP A 333 -20.39 2.63 -4.61
C ASP A 333 -20.71 1.15 -4.87
N LYS A 334 -21.97 0.76 -4.61
CA LYS A 334 -22.44 -0.63 -4.78
C LYS A 334 -22.40 -1.15 -6.23
N SER A 335 -22.32 -0.27 -7.23
CA SER A 335 -22.17 -0.71 -8.62
C SER A 335 -20.84 -1.42 -8.86
N ASN A 336 -19.85 -1.24 -7.99
CA ASN A 336 -18.58 -1.95 -8.04
C ASN A 336 -18.72 -3.47 -7.85
N ASP A 337 -19.69 -3.94 -7.04
CA ASP A 337 -19.97 -5.37 -6.91
C ASP A 337 -20.40 -5.97 -8.26
N ILE A 338 -21.18 -5.21 -9.04
CA ILE A 338 -21.59 -5.62 -10.38
C ILE A 338 -20.40 -5.65 -11.33
N ALA A 339 -19.53 -4.65 -11.26
CA ALA A 339 -18.33 -4.60 -12.10
C ALA A 339 -17.36 -5.75 -11.78
N GLN A 340 -17.16 -6.07 -10.51
CA GLN A 340 -16.34 -7.22 -10.08
C GLN A 340 -16.96 -8.55 -10.57
N MET A 341 -18.28 -8.73 -10.42
CA MET A 341 -18.96 -9.90 -10.94
C MET A 341 -18.87 -10.01 -12.47
N ALA A 342 -18.98 -8.90 -13.19
CA ALA A 342 -18.80 -8.87 -14.64
C ALA A 342 -17.37 -9.29 -15.04
N GLY A 343 -16.35 -8.82 -14.32
CA GLY A 343 -14.97 -9.25 -14.50
C GLY A 343 -14.83 -10.76 -14.32
N PHE A 344 -15.38 -11.31 -13.24
CA PHE A 344 -15.34 -12.74 -12.96
C PHE A 344 -16.09 -13.59 -14.02
N ILE A 345 -17.22 -13.10 -14.55
CA ILE A 345 -17.94 -13.75 -15.64
C ILE A 345 -17.14 -13.73 -16.95
N LEU A 346 -16.44 -12.63 -17.23
CA LEU A 346 -15.65 -12.49 -18.43
C LEU A 346 -14.34 -13.30 -18.36
N SER A 347 -13.63 -13.24 -17.23
CA SER A 347 -12.35 -13.92 -17.05
C SER A 347 -12.15 -14.35 -15.61
N ASN A 348 -11.95 -15.64 -15.38
CA ASN A 348 -11.67 -16.22 -14.07
C ASN A 348 -10.59 -17.32 -14.13
N GLY A 349 -9.92 -17.42 -15.29
CA GLY A 349 -8.85 -18.38 -15.53
C GLY A 349 -9.32 -19.81 -15.81
N THR A 350 -10.65 -20.07 -15.85
CA THR A 350 -11.18 -21.45 -16.00
C THR A 350 -12.38 -21.51 -16.92
N ALA A 351 -13.41 -20.69 -16.68
CA ALA A 351 -14.71 -20.82 -17.32
C ALA A 351 -15.35 -19.46 -17.64
N GLY A 352 -14.61 -18.37 -17.62
CA GLY A 352 -15.07 -17.08 -18.11
C GLY A 352 -15.30 -17.08 -19.60
N LEU A 353 -16.09 -16.13 -20.11
CA LEU A 353 -16.39 -16.06 -21.56
C LEU A 353 -15.09 -15.86 -22.38
N ILE A 354 -14.18 -15.00 -21.93
CA ILE A 354 -12.87 -14.82 -22.56
C ILE A 354 -12.05 -16.12 -22.49
N ASP A 355 -12.10 -16.83 -21.36
CA ASP A 355 -11.35 -18.06 -21.15
C ASP A 355 -11.81 -19.16 -22.11
N LEU A 356 -13.13 -19.36 -22.25
CA LEU A 356 -13.71 -20.40 -23.09
C LEU A 356 -13.74 -20.01 -24.56
N ASP A 357 -14.34 -18.85 -24.87
CA ASP A 357 -14.66 -18.50 -26.25
C ASP A 357 -13.50 -17.87 -27.01
N LEU A 358 -12.50 -17.29 -26.30
CA LEU A 358 -11.36 -16.66 -26.96
C LEU A 358 -10.04 -17.40 -26.73
N LEU A 359 -9.75 -17.85 -25.51
CA LEU A 359 -8.47 -18.51 -25.21
C LEU A 359 -8.51 -20.01 -25.54
N GLN A 360 -9.52 -20.74 -25.09
CA GLN A 360 -9.67 -22.17 -25.38
C GLN A 360 -9.85 -22.41 -26.88
N ASP A 361 -10.66 -21.58 -27.53
CA ASP A 361 -10.85 -21.61 -28.99
C ASP A 361 -9.66 -21.03 -29.78
N GLN A 362 -8.63 -20.57 -29.07
CA GLN A 362 -7.40 -19.98 -29.69
C GLN A 362 -7.70 -18.83 -30.66
N LYS A 363 -8.70 -17.98 -30.35
CA LYS A 363 -9.04 -16.81 -31.19
C LYS A 363 -8.12 -15.63 -30.94
N ILE A 364 -7.53 -15.52 -29.75
CA ILE A 364 -6.48 -14.56 -29.38
C ILE A 364 -5.35 -15.29 -28.65
N LEU A 365 -4.19 -14.65 -28.47
CA LEU A 365 -3.06 -15.26 -27.77
C LEU A 365 -3.24 -15.20 -26.25
N THR A 366 -3.66 -14.05 -25.72
CA THR A 366 -3.92 -13.84 -24.31
C THR A 366 -5.05 -12.84 -24.16
N GLY A 367 -5.90 -13.00 -23.16
CA GLY A 367 -6.99 -12.08 -22.85
C GLY A 367 -7.36 -12.14 -21.39
N ASP A 368 -7.86 -11.03 -20.88
CA ASP A 368 -8.31 -10.89 -19.49
C ASP A 368 -9.34 -9.76 -19.37
N GLY A 369 -10.16 -9.79 -18.29
CA GLY A 369 -11.12 -8.75 -17.99
C GLY A 369 -11.36 -8.66 -16.48
N TYR A 370 -11.12 -7.49 -15.88
CA TYR A 370 -11.23 -7.32 -14.44
C TYR A 370 -11.63 -5.89 -14.04
N ALA A 371 -12.18 -5.77 -12.83
CA ALA A 371 -12.40 -4.48 -12.17
C ALA A 371 -11.27 -4.21 -11.16
N SER A 372 -10.69 -3.02 -11.22
CA SER A 372 -9.75 -2.49 -10.24
C SER A 372 -10.43 -1.37 -9.48
N ILE A 373 -10.72 -1.59 -8.20
CA ILE A 373 -11.46 -0.65 -7.37
C ILE A 373 -10.52 -0.01 -6.36
N LEU A 374 -10.42 1.31 -6.38
CA LEU A 374 -9.67 2.12 -5.43
C LEU A 374 -10.64 3.01 -4.63
N PRO A 375 -10.19 3.63 -3.52
CA PRO A 375 -11.07 4.43 -2.66
C PRO A 375 -11.85 5.52 -3.37
N ASP A 376 -11.21 6.30 -4.27
CA ASP A 376 -11.84 7.48 -4.87
C ASP A 376 -12.48 7.18 -6.23
N TYR A 377 -11.87 6.31 -7.03
CA TYR A 377 -12.34 5.84 -8.34
C TYR A 377 -11.89 4.41 -8.58
N GLY A 378 -12.52 3.75 -9.54
CA GLY A 378 -12.09 2.46 -10.06
C GLY A 378 -12.00 2.46 -11.59
N SER A 379 -11.59 1.35 -12.13
CA SER A 379 -11.63 1.08 -13.58
C SER A 379 -12.06 -0.35 -13.84
N PHE A 380 -12.82 -0.54 -14.91
CA PHE A 380 -13.00 -1.85 -15.53
C PHE A 380 -12.07 -1.94 -16.72
N GLN A 381 -11.33 -3.02 -16.86
CA GLN A 381 -10.31 -3.15 -17.88
C GLN A 381 -10.46 -4.48 -18.62
N LEU A 382 -10.25 -4.45 -19.95
CA LEU A 382 -10.03 -5.60 -20.79
C LEU A 382 -8.61 -5.55 -21.34
N PHE A 383 -7.98 -6.69 -21.43
CA PHE A 383 -6.64 -6.84 -21.99
C PHE A 383 -6.65 -7.93 -23.08
N GLY A 384 -5.90 -7.73 -24.17
CA GLY A 384 -5.74 -8.77 -25.19
C GLY A 384 -4.44 -8.66 -25.96
N LYS A 385 -3.84 -9.82 -26.26
CA LYS A 385 -2.70 -9.95 -27.17
C LYS A 385 -3.12 -10.68 -28.45
N PRO A 386 -2.76 -10.14 -29.65
CA PRO A 386 -3.07 -10.79 -30.94
C PRO A 386 -2.22 -12.03 -31.15
N LYS A 387 -2.74 -12.94 -31.96
CA LYS A 387 -1.95 -13.99 -32.57
C LYS A 387 -1.11 -13.43 -33.73
N GLN A 388 -0.19 -14.22 -34.23
CA GLN A 388 0.60 -13.83 -35.39
C GLN A 388 -0.32 -13.50 -36.58
N GLY A 389 -0.17 -12.31 -37.13
CA GLY A 389 -0.93 -11.79 -38.26
C GLY A 389 -2.33 -11.27 -37.96
N GLN A 390 -2.74 -11.26 -36.68
CA GLN A 390 -4.01 -10.68 -36.20
C GLN A 390 -3.81 -9.22 -35.85
N SER A 391 -4.73 -8.35 -36.19
CA SER A 391 -4.69 -6.92 -35.82
C SER A 391 -5.22 -6.66 -34.40
N LEU A 392 -4.81 -5.54 -33.82
CA LEU A 392 -5.34 -5.08 -32.53
C LEU A 392 -6.84 -4.77 -32.61
N ASP A 393 -7.34 -4.28 -33.73
CA ASP A 393 -8.77 -4.02 -33.93
C ASP A 393 -9.59 -5.32 -33.91
N GLU A 394 -9.09 -6.40 -34.53
CA GLU A 394 -9.75 -7.72 -34.43
C GLU A 394 -9.79 -8.24 -33.00
N VAL A 395 -8.71 -8.07 -32.22
CA VAL A 395 -8.68 -8.45 -30.79
C VAL A 395 -9.68 -7.61 -29.99
N LYS A 396 -9.72 -6.29 -30.23
CA LYS A 396 -10.69 -5.38 -29.60
C LYS A 396 -12.13 -5.84 -29.88
N ASP A 397 -12.45 -6.12 -31.14
CA ASP A 397 -13.81 -6.50 -31.53
C ASP A 397 -14.23 -7.84 -30.90
N LEU A 398 -13.31 -8.81 -30.79
CA LEU A 398 -13.56 -10.06 -30.08
C LEU A 398 -13.83 -9.83 -28.58
N LEU A 399 -12.99 -9.07 -27.90
CA LEU A 399 -13.19 -8.73 -26.48
C LEU A 399 -14.51 -7.99 -26.23
N MET A 400 -14.85 -7.02 -27.09
CA MET A 400 -16.09 -6.25 -26.99
C MET A 400 -17.34 -7.11 -27.29
N ALA A 401 -17.20 -8.15 -28.13
CA ALA A 401 -18.27 -9.11 -28.37
C ALA A 401 -18.61 -9.90 -27.10
N GLU A 402 -17.61 -10.33 -26.31
CA GLU A 402 -17.84 -11.03 -25.04
C GLU A 402 -18.54 -10.13 -24.01
N VAL A 403 -18.18 -8.86 -23.92
CA VAL A 403 -18.93 -7.88 -23.07
C VAL A 403 -20.38 -7.78 -23.52
N THR A 404 -20.62 -7.76 -24.82
CA THR A 404 -21.98 -7.68 -25.37
C THR A 404 -22.77 -8.97 -25.12
N SER A 405 -22.13 -10.13 -25.18
CA SER A 405 -22.72 -11.43 -24.89
C SER A 405 -23.09 -11.54 -23.43
N SER A 406 -22.20 -11.14 -22.52
CA SER A 406 -22.47 -11.15 -21.06
C SER A 406 -23.69 -10.31 -20.69
N ALA A 407 -23.93 -9.19 -21.39
CA ALA A 407 -25.08 -8.32 -21.19
C ALA A 407 -26.41 -8.91 -21.72
N ARG A 408 -26.36 -9.86 -22.68
CA ARG A 408 -27.52 -10.46 -23.33
C ARG A 408 -27.89 -11.84 -22.80
N GLU A 409 -26.92 -12.61 -22.31
CA GLU A 409 -27.20 -13.91 -21.72
C GLU A 409 -27.99 -13.76 -20.42
N ASN A 410 -29.20 -14.32 -20.36
CA ASN A 410 -29.93 -14.45 -19.12
C ASN A 410 -29.05 -15.20 -18.12
N SER A 411 -29.01 -14.74 -16.87
CA SER A 411 -28.19 -15.24 -15.75
C SER A 411 -28.27 -16.78 -15.53
N THR A 412 -29.28 -17.46 -16.08
CA THR A 412 -29.46 -18.91 -16.05
C THR A 412 -28.45 -19.67 -16.92
N THR A 413 -27.99 -19.13 -18.03
CA THR A 413 -27.03 -19.81 -18.95
C THR A 413 -25.61 -19.74 -18.44
N VAL A 414 -25.20 -18.61 -17.87
CA VAL A 414 -23.86 -18.43 -17.27
C VAL A 414 -23.72 -19.29 -16.01
N SER A 415 -24.78 -19.37 -15.16
CA SER A 415 -24.79 -20.22 -13.96
C SER A 415 -24.64 -21.72 -14.27
N SER A 416 -25.04 -22.18 -15.48
CA SER A 416 -24.88 -23.57 -15.87
C SER A 416 -23.49 -23.92 -16.41
N ARG A 417 -22.68 -22.91 -16.76
CA ARG A 417 -21.28 -23.09 -17.23
C ARG A 417 -20.26 -23.05 -16.10
N LEU A 418 -20.61 -22.49 -14.94
CA LEU A 418 -19.73 -22.48 -13.78
C LEU A 418 -19.66 -23.89 -13.16
N PRO A 419 -18.48 -24.45 -12.89
CA PRO A 419 -18.36 -25.71 -12.19
C PRO A 419 -18.98 -25.56 -10.80
N SER A 420 -19.87 -26.50 -10.43
CA SER A 420 -20.38 -26.59 -9.06
C SER A 420 -19.19 -26.82 -8.12
N THR A 421 -18.83 -25.84 -7.33
CA THR A 421 -17.88 -26.02 -6.24
C THR A 421 -18.49 -26.99 -5.22
N THR A 422 -18.07 -28.24 -5.28
CA THR A 422 -18.22 -29.21 -4.18
C THR A 422 -16.99 -29.16 -3.31
#